data_78c0b8a9bd03778ee6637c804f1734d2
#
_entry.id   78c0b8a9bd03778ee6637c804f1734d2
#
_cell.length_a   1.000
_cell.length_b   1.000
_cell.length_c   1.000
_cell.angle_alpha   90.00
_cell.angle_beta   90.00
_cell.angle_gamma   90.00
#
_symmetry.space_group_name_H-M   'P 1'
#
loop_
_entity.id
_entity.type
_entity.pdbx_description
1 polymer ?
#
loop_
_entity_poly.entity_id
_entity_poly.type
_entity_poly.pdbx_seq_one_letter_code
_entity_poly.pdbx_strand_id
1 'polypeptide(L)'
;AEIAISSAESSKAFGIEARIAMLSYSSGSSGKGEDVDKVRKATEIVKQKRPDLNIEGPIQYDAAVDMAVGQSKLPDSKVAGQATVLIFPDLNTGNNTYKAVQRETGAIAIGPMLQGLNKPVNDLSRGCTVDDIFNTVVITAIQAQDQ
;
A
#
# COMPACT_ATOMS: atom_id res chain seq x y z
N ALA A 1 8.67 -1.52 -6.68
CA ALA A 1 9.18 -0.15 -6.45
C ALA A 1 8.30 0.91 -7.11
N GLU A 2 7.93 0.74 -8.37
CA GLU A 2 7.05 1.69 -9.09
C GLU A 2 5.64 1.72 -8.52
N ILE A 3 5.10 0.58 -8.10
CA ILE A 3 3.82 0.53 -7.38
C ILE A 3 3.86 1.40 -6.11
N ALA A 4 4.92 1.34 -5.33
CA ALA A 4 5.08 2.15 -4.13
C ALA A 4 5.10 3.65 -4.44
N ILE A 5 5.82 4.06 -5.48
CA ILE A 5 5.88 5.46 -5.92
C ILE A 5 4.50 5.94 -6.39
N SER A 6 3.83 5.19 -7.26
CA SER A 6 2.49 5.53 -7.75
C SER A 6 1.46 5.57 -6.62
N SER A 7 1.60 4.67 -5.61
CA SER A 7 0.72 4.68 -4.45
C SER A 7 0.94 5.90 -3.55
N ALA A 8 2.17 6.39 -3.44
CA ALA A 8 2.45 7.65 -2.74
C ALA A 8 1.77 8.85 -3.42
N GLU A 9 1.81 8.90 -4.74
CA GLU A 9 1.16 9.96 -5.52
C GLU A 9 -0.36 9.89 -5.40
N SER A 10 -0.93 8.69 -5.51
CA SER A 10 -2.37 8.48 -5.28
C SER A 10 -2.79 8.89 -3.87
N SER A 11 -2.01 8.53 -2.85
CA SER A 11 -2.29 8.91 -1.46
C SER A 11 -2.32 10.43 -1.29
N LYS A 12 -1.37 11.13 -1.92
CA LYS A 12 -1.33 12.59 -1.90
C LYS A 12 -2.59 13.21 -2.53
N ALA A 13 -3.04 12.69 -3.67
CA ALA A 13 -4.27 13.14 -4.32
C ALA A 13 -5.51 13.01 -3.43
N PHE A 14 -5.53 12.02 -2.53
CA PHE A 14 -6.58 11.83 -1.53
C PHE A 14 -6.32 12.53 -0.19
N GLY A 15 -5.29 13.38 -0.09
CA GLY A 15 -4.94 14.08 1.15
C GLY A 15 -4.39 13.18 2.26
N ILE A 16 -3.90 11.99 1.91
CA ILE A 16 -3.31 11.03 2.84
C ILE A 16 -1.79 11.16 2.82
N GLU A 17 -1.19 11.40 3.97
CA GLU A 17 0.27 11.34 4.11
C GLU A 17 0.76 9.91 3.85
N ALA A 18 1.60 9.72 2.83
CA ALA A 18 2.11 8.41 2.47
C ALA A 18 3.23 7.95 3.41
N ARG A 19 2.93 7.03 4.31
CA ARG A 19 3.89 6.23 5.08
C ARG A 19 3.81 4.80 4.55
N ILE A 20 4.81 4.42 3.73
CA ILE A 20 4.75 3.24 2.86
C ILE A 20 5.45 2.06 3.53
N ALA A 21 4.72 0.99 3.78
CA ALA A 21 5.26 -0.28 4.23
C ALA A 21 5.35 -1.29 3.09
N MET A 22 6.56 -1.75 2.78
CA MET A 22 6.82 -2.81 1.80
C MET A 22 6.73 -4.16 2.51
N LEU A 23 5.59 -4.82 2.37
CA LEU A 23 5.22 -5.98 3.18
C LEU A 23 6.01 -7.25 2.81
N SER A 24 6.35 -8.00 3.83
CA SER A 24 7.04 -9.29 3.76
C SER A 24 6.69 -10.12 5.00
N TYR A 25 6.99 -11.40 4.99
CA TYR A 25 6.99 -12.22 6.20
C TYR A 25 8.15 -11.90 7.16
N SER A 26 9.06 -11.01 6.76
CA SER A 26 10.23 -10.59 7.52
C SER A 26 10.16 -9.10 7.85
N SER A 27 10.66 -8.71 9.04
CA SER A 27 10.93 -7.31 9.38
C SER A 27 12.44 -7.08 9.49
N GLY A 28 12.97 -6.10 8.74
CA GLY A 28 14.39 -5.80 8.68
C GLY A 28 15.22 -7.01 8.24
N SER A 29 16.07 -7.51 9.14
CA SER A 29 16.98 -8.65 8.89
C SER A 29 16.50 -9.97 9.50
N SER A 30 15.27 -10.06 10.02
CA SER A 30 14.77 -11.22 10.77
C SER A 30 14.60 -12.48 9.92
N GLY A 31 14.32 -12.34 8.63
CA GLY A 31 14.15 -13.44 7.70
C GLY A 31 15.09 -13.37 6.49
N LYS A 32 15.22 -14.49 5.79
CA LYS A 32 16.00 -14.64 4.58
C LYS A 32 15.21 -15.40 3.53
N GLY A 33 15.50 -15.17 2.26
CA GLY A 33 14.88 -15.84 1.14
C GLY A 33 14.61 -14.88 -0.02
N GLU A 34 14.34 -15.44 -1.19
CA GLU A 34 14.16 -14.67 -2.42
C GLU A 34 13.04 -13.63 -2.33
N ASP A 35 11.95 -13.96 -1.65
CA ASP A 35 10.83 -13.04 -1.44
C ASP A 35 11.21 -11.85 -0.56
N VAL A 36 12.01 -12.09 0.49
CA VAL A 36 12.54 -11.02 1.35
C VAL A 36 13.50 -10.14 0.57
N ASP A 37 14.39 -10.73 -0.22
CA ASP A 37 15.39 -10.02 -1.02
C ASP A 37 14.73 -9.17 -2.12
N LYS A 38 13.67 -9.68 -2.74
CA LYS A 38 12.82 -8.93 -3.68
C LYS A 38 12.26 -7.66 -3.04
N VAL A 39 11.66 -7.77 -1.85
CA VAL A 39 11.06 -6.63 -1.14
C VAL A 39 12.14 -5.65 -0.68
N ARG A 40 13.26 -6.15 -0.14
CA ARG A 40 14.41 -5.33 0.26
C ARG A 40 14.93 -4.51 -0.92
N LYS A 41 15.20 -5.15 -2.05
CA LYS A 41 15.67 -4.49 -3.27
C LYS A 41 14.67 -3.46 -3.79
N ALA A 42 13.38 -3.76 -3.76
CA ALA A 42 12.34 -2.80 -4.16
C ALA A 42 12.34 -1.57 -3.25
N THR A 43 12.48 -1.77 -1.93
CA THR A 43 12.57 -0.68 -0.95
C THR A 43 13.79 0.22 -1.20
N GLU A 44 14.95 -0.39 -1.46
CA GLU A 44 16.18 0.33 -1.78
C GLU A 44 16.05 1.16 -3.06
N ILE A 45 15.42 0.62 -4.10
CA ILE A 45 15.16 1.34 -5.36
C ILE A 45 14.28 2.57 -5.11
N VAL A 46 13.25 2.45 -4.27
CA VAL A 46 12.40 3.62 -3.94
C VAL A 46 13.20 4.65 -3.17
N LYS A 47 13.96 4.26 -2.15
CA LYS A 47 14.83 5.19 -1.37
C LYS A 47 15.82 5.94 -2.27
N GLN A 48 16.32 5.29 -3.33
CA GLN A 48 17.22 5.93 -4.31
C GLN A 48 16.49 6.89 -5.26
N LYS A 49 15.33 6.47 -5.80
CA LYS A 49 14.57 7.24 -6.77
C LYS A 49 13.79 8.39 -6.14
N ARG A 50 13.28 8.19 -4.93
CA ARG A 50 12.40 9.12 -4.20
C ARG A 50 12.81 9.18 -2.72
N PRO A 51 13.94 9.82 -2.41
CA PRO A 51 14.45 9.96 -1.04
C PRO A 51 13.54 10.82 -0.14
N ASP A 52 12.59 11.52 -0.73
CA ASP A 52 11.57 12.32 -0.06
C ASP A 52 10.45 11.48 0.57
N LEU A 53 10.27 10.21 0.14
CA LEU A 53 9.20 9.35 0.63
C LEU A 53 9.56 8.65 1.95
N ASN A 54 8.59 8.63 2.86
CA ASN A 54 8.67 7.79 4.06
C ASN A 54 8.34 6.34 3.68
N ILE A 55 9.37 5.51 3.55
CA ILE A 55 9.24 4.10 3.17
C ILE A 55 10.06 3.20 4.07
N GLU A 56 9.48 2.05 4.45
CA GLU A 56 10.12 1.00 5.23
C GLU A 56 9.85 -0.38 4.60
N GLY A 57 10.84 -1.25 4.66
CA GLY A 57 10.72 -2.64 4.20
C GLY A 57 12.08 -3.35 4.04
N PRO A 58 12.07 -4.68 4.14
CA PRO A 58 10.89 -5.53 4.39
C PRO A 58 10.31 -5.35 5.79
N ILE A 59 8.99 -5.39 5.90
CA ILE A 59 8.29 -5.23 7.19
C ILE A 59 7.05 -6.15 7.23
N GLN A 60 6.79 -6.78 8.36
CA GLN A 60 5.58 -7.58 8.59
C GLN A 60 4.38 -6.65 8.82
N TYR A 61 3.17 -7.17 8.53
CA TYR A 61 1.93 -6.40 8.64
C TYR A 61 1.71 -5.86 10.07
N ASP A 62 1.88 -6.69 11.10
CA ASP A 62 1.75 -6.30 12.51
C ASP A 62 2.70 -5.14 12.86
N ALA A 63 3.96 -5.24 12.45
CA ALA A 63 4.95 -4.20 12.67
C ALA A 63 4.67 -2.91 11.86
N ALA A 64 3.95 -3.02 10.74
CA ALA A 64 3.58 -1.86 9.94
C ALA A 64 2.45 -1.02 10.57
N VAL A 65 1.49 -1.67 11.27
CA VAL A 65 0.25 -1.01 11.71
C VAL A 65 0.08 -0.93 13.24
N ASP A 66 0.81 -1.74 14.02
CA ASP A 66 0.79 -1.69 15.48
C ASP A 66 2.03 -0.96 16.00
N MET A 67 1.82 0.13 16.74
CA MET A 67 2.89 0.99 17.22
C MET A 67 3.84 0.27 18.19
N ALA A 68 3.32 -0.59 19.07
CA ALA A 68 4.16 -1.30 20.05
C ALA A 68 5.05 -2.33 19.33
N VAL A 69 4.49 -3.06 18.37
CA VAL A 69 5.23 -4.03 17.56
C VAL A 69 6.24 -3.32 16.66
N GLY A 70 5.82 -2.24 16.01
CA GLY A 70 6.67 -1.42 15.14
C GLY A 70 7.89 -0.87 15.86
N GLN A 71 7.69 -0.25 17.01
CA GLN A 71 8.78 0.29 17.84
C GLN A 71 9.72 -0.80 18.36
N SER A 72 9.18 -1.97 18.68
CA SER A 72 10.01 -3.11 19.14
C SER A 72 10.90 -3.68 18.05
N LYS A 73 10.39 -3.78 16.80
CA LYS A 73 11.11 -4.41 15.69
C LYS A 73 11.98 -3.43 14.90
N LEU A 74 11.53 -2.19 14.74
CA LEU A 74 12.15 -1.16 13.91
C LEU A 74 12.05 0.23 14.60
N PRO A 75 12.74 0.44 15.71
CA PRO A 75 12.57 1.63 16.56
C PRO A 75 12.88 2.96 15.86
N ASP A 76 13.77 2.96 14.87
CA ASP A 76 14.18 4.18 14.14
C ASP A 76 13.31 4.45 12.91
N SER A 77 12.32 3.59 12.62
CA SER A 77 11.48 3.72 11.45
C SER A 77 10.41 4.79 11.61
N LYS A 78 10.28 5.66 10.61
CA LYS A 78 9.19 6.66 10.53
C LYS A 78 7.87 6.08 10.00
N VAL A 79 7.86 4.80 9.65
CA VAL A 79 6.72 4.11 9.04
C VAL A 79 6.16 3.02 9.94
N ALA A 80 7.04 2.27 10.63
CA ALA A 80 6.63 1.17 11.49
C ALA A 80 5.62 1.62 12.54
N GLY A 81 4.55 0.86 12.69
CA GLY A 81 3.45 1.12 13.61
C GLY A 81 2.43 2.16 13.15
N GLN A 82 2.67 2.86 12.05
CA GLN A 82 1.80 3.94 11.57
C GLN A 82 1.71 4.03 10.04
N ALA A 83 1.93 2.92 9.36
CA ALA A 83 1.83 2.85 7.90
C ALA A 83 0.42 3.22 7.42
N THR A 84 0.35 4.01 6.36
CA THR A 84 -0.89 4.40 5.67
C THR A 84 -1.02 3.76 4.31
N VAL A 85 0.10 3.28 3.75
CA VAL A 85 0.17 2.59 2.45
C VAL A 85 0.88 1.25 2.64
N LEU A 86 0.22 0.17 2.25
CA LEU A 86 0.71 -1.20 2.39
C LEU A 86 0.93 -1.81 1.00
N ILE A 87 2.19 -2.06 0.64
CA ILE A 87 2.56 -2.68 -0.64
C ILE A 87 2.79 -4.16 -0.42
N PHE A 88 1.94 -4.98 -0.99
CA PHE A 88 2.02 -6.42 -0.90
C PHE A 88 3.05 -6.98 -1.88
N PRO A 89 3.75 -8.07 -1.53
CA PRO A 89 4.84 -8.61 -2.35
C PRO A 89 4.36 -9.24 -3.67
N ASP A 90 3.10 -9.66 -3.72
CA ASP A 90 2.47 -10.30 -4.88
C ASP A 90 0.94 -10.17 -4.85
N LEU A 91 0.34 -10.48 -6.00
CA LEU A 91 -1.12 -10.39 -6.19
C LEU A 91 -1.91 -11.37 -5.31
N ASN A 92 -1.40 -12.58 -5.09
CA ASN A 92 -2.12 -13.58 -4.28
C ASN A 92 -2.25 -13.08 -2.85
N THR A 93 -1.15 -12.60 -2.27
CA THR A 93 -1.14 -12.05 -0.91
C THR A 93 -2.06 -10.85 -0.80
N GLY A 94 -1.93 -9.88 -1.70
CA GLY A 94 -2.74 -8.65 -1.66
C GLY A 94 -4.23 -8.94 -1.85
N ASN A 95 -4.59 -9.73 -2.86
CA ASN A 95 -5.98 -10.02 -3.19
C ASN A 95 -6.70 -10.80 -2.08
N ASN A 96 -6.05 -11.81 -1.49
CA ASN A 96 -6.64 -12.56 -0.39
C ASN A 96 -6.75 -11.73 0.89
N THR A 97 -5.73 -10.90 1.18
CA THR A 97 -5.71 -10.10 2.39
C THR A 97 -6.83 -9.04 2.39
N TYR A 98 -7.01 -8.26 1.31
CA TYR A 98 -8.06 -7.25 1.32
C TYR A 98 -9.45 -7.87 1.45
N LYS A 99 -9.69 -9.03 0.81
CA LYS A 99 -10.96 -9.76 0.92
C LYS A 99 -11.20 -10.27 2.34
N ALA A 100 -10.18 -10.81 2.99
CA ALA A 100 -10.27 -11.27 4.37
C ALA A 100 -10.60 -10.09 5.30
N VAL A 101 -9.85 -8.99 5.19
CA VAL A 101 -10.09 -7.78 6.00
C VAL A 101 -11.51 -7.26 5.78
N GLN A 102 -11.94 -7.12 4.54
CA GLN A 102 -13.30 -6.65 4.23
C GLN A 102 -14.37 -7.54 4.87
N ARG A 103 -14.23 -8.87 4.80
CA ARG A 103 -15.21 -9.81 5.35
C ARG A 103 -15.24 -9.85 6.86
N GLU A 104 -14.06 -9.85 7.49
CA GLU A 104 -13.94 -9.96 8.96
C GLU A 104 -14.29 -8.65 9.68
N THR A 105 -13.99 -7.51 9.09
CA THR A 105 -14.18 -6.21 9.75
C THR A 105 -15.43 -5.46 9.29
N GLY A 106 -16.04 -5.85 8.17
CA GLY A 106 -17.10 -5.08 7.52
C GLY A 106 -16.62 -3.76 6.89
N ALA A 107 -15.31 -3.59 6.74
CA ALA A 107 -14.74 -2.38 6.12
C ALA A 107 -15.19 -2.25 4.66
N ILE A 108 -15.45 -1.01 4.24
CA ILE A 108 -15.77 -0.71 2.85
C ILE A 108 -14.47 -0.80 2.03
N ALA A 109 -14.46 -1.65 1.00
CA ALA A 109 -13.37 -1.72 0.04
C ALA A 109 -13.73 -0.85 -1.17
N ILE A 110 -12.97 0.23 -1.37
CA ILE A 110 -13.15 1.12 -2.51
C ILE A 110 -12.04 0.85 -3.52
N GLY A 111 -12.42 0.47 -4.73
CA GLY A 111 -11.50 0.05 -5.79
C GLY A 111 -12.01 -1.18 -6.53
N PRO A 112 -11.18 -1.77 -7.42
CA PRO A 112 -9.77 -1.45 -7.65
C PRO A 112 -9.55 -0.11 -8.36
N MET A 113 -8.51 0.60 -7.92
CA MET A 113 -8.04 1.81 -8.60
C MET A 113 -6.80 1.46 -9.43
N LEU A 114 -6.83 1.76 -10.73
CA LEU A 114 -5.69 1.60 -11.60
C LEU A 114 -4.72 2.78 -11.43
N GLN A 115 -3.42 2.47 -11.35
CA GLN A 115 -2.36 3.45 -11.14
C GLN A 115 -1.38 3.47 -12.31
N GLY A 116 -0.64 4.57 -12.48
CA GLY A 116 0.39 4.70 -13.50
C GLY A 116 -0.15 4.92 -14.93
N LEU A 117 -1.41 5.26 -15.09
CA LEU A 117 -2.01 5.62 -16.37
C LEU A 117 -1.93 7.13 -16.60
N ASN A 118 -1.86 7.55 -17.86
CA ASN A 118 -1.84 8.97 -18.23
C ASN A 118 -3.15 9.71 -17.90
N LYS A 119 -4.25 8.96 -17.80
CA LYS A 119 -5.56 9.47 -17.37
C LYS A 119 -6.23 8.45 -16.46
N PRO A 120 -7.05 8.89 -15.51
CA PRO A 120 -7.72 7.98 -14.59
C PRO A 120 -8.71 7.09 -15.32
N VAL A 121 -8.55 5.80 -15.12
CA VAL A 121 -9.47 4.75 -15.56
C VAL A 121 -9.56 3.75 -14.42
N ASN A 122 -10.76 3.50 -13.93
CA ASN A 122 -11.00 2.53 -12.88
C ASN A 122 -12.00 1.47 -13.33
N ASP A 123 -11.81 0.25 -12.85
CA ASP A 123 -12.64 -0.90 -13.18
C ASP A 123 -13.61 -1.20 -12.05
N LEU A 124 -14.67 -1.94 -12.34
CA LEU A 124 -15.66 -2.40 -11.38
C LEU A 124 -15.86 -3.91 -11.52
N SER A 125 -16.06 -4.56 -10.40
CA SER A 125 -16.46 -5.97 -10.39
C SER A 125 -17.83 -6.15 -11.02
N ARG A 126 -18.06 -7.28 -11.70
CA ARG A 126 -19.40 -7.66 -12.22
C ARG A 126 -20.48 -7.79 -11.15
N GLY A 127 -20.08 -7.97 -9.89
CA GLY A 127 -20.99 -8.00 -8.74
C GLY A 127 -20.96 -6.74 -7.89
N CYS A 128 -20.59 -5.58 -8.46
CA CYS A 128 -20.54 -4.33 -7.74
C CYS A 128 -21.95 -3.85 -7.35
N THR A 129 -22.03 -3.18 -6.23
CA THR A 129 -23.23 -2.50 -5.74
C THR A 129 -23.34 -1.10 -6.32
N VAL A 130 -24.49 -0.43 -6.12
CA VAL A 130 -24.66 0.98 -6.49
C VAL A 130 -23.66 1.87 -5.74
N ASP A 131 -23.39 1.56 -4.47
CA ASP A 131 -22.42 2.31 -3.66
C ASP A 131 -20.99 2.14 -4.18
N ASP A 132 -20.62 0.95 -4.64
CA ASP A 132 -19.32 0.73 -5.28
C ASP A 132 -19.17 1.58 -6.55
N ILE A 133 -20.20 1.66 -7.38
CA ILE A 133 -20.22 2.48 -8.58
C ILE A 133 -20.08 3.96 -8.21
N PHE A 134 -20.88 4.44 -7.27
CA PHE A 134 -20.84 5.83 -6.81
C PHE A 134 -19.43 6.20 -6.29
N ASN A 135 -18.88 5.41 -5.39
CA ASN A 135 -17.56 5.64 -4.82
C ASN A 135 -16.45 5.62 -5.90
N THR A 136 -16.53 4.71 -6.86
CA THR A 136 -15.55 4.62 -7.95
C THR A 136 -15.62 5.85 -8.87
N VAL A 137 -16.82 6.36 -9.16
CA VAL A 137 -16.99 7.61 -9.95
C VAL A 137 -16.39 8.79 -9.20
N VAL A 138 -16.65 8.94 -7.89
CA VAL A 138 -16.09 10.02 -7.07
C VAL A 138 -14.56 9.98 -7.06
N ILE A 139 -13.98 8.80 -6.83
CA ILE A 139 -12.52 8.61 -6.83
C ILE A 139 -11.91 8.94 -8.20
N THR A 140 -12.53 8.47 -9.29
CA THR A 140 -12.06 8.77 -10.64
C THR A 140 -12.11 10.28 -10.92
N ALA A 141 -13.13 10.97 -10.45
CA ALA A 141 -13.23 12.42 -10.58
C ALA A 141 -12.15 13.16 -9.78
N ILE A 142 -11.82 12.69 -8.57
CA ILE A 142 -10.71 13.25 -7.77
C ILE A 142 -9.39 13.05 -8.49
N GLN A 143 -9.10 11.85 -8.97
CA GLN A 143 -7.88 11.55 -9.73
C GLN A 143 -7.75 12.42 -11.00
N ALA A 144 -8.86 12.83 -11.60
CA ALA A 144 -8.86 13.66 -12.80
C ALA A 144 -8.56 15.14 -12.53
N GLN A 145 -8.65 15.61 -11.28
CA GLN A 145 -8.38 17.02 -10.92
C GLN A 145 -6.88 17.32 -10.80
N ASP A 146 -6.07 16.30 -10.50
CA ASP A 146 -4.63 16.45 -10.25
C ASP A 146 -3.76 16.28 -11.52
N GLN A 147 -4.35 16.35 -12.73
CA GLN A 147 -3.65 16.19 -14.00
C GLN A 147 -3.54 17.49 -14.81
#